data_33dfbc65d0bdccd5fc146849f784a801
#
_entry.id   33dfbc65d0bdccd5fc146849f784a801
#
_cell.length_a   1.000
_cell.length_b   1.000
_cell.length_c   1.000
_cell.angle_alpha   90.00
_cell.angle_beta   90.00
_cell.angle_gamma   90.00
#
_symmetry.space_group_name_H-M   'P 1'
#
loop_
_entity.id
_entity.type
_entity.pdbx_description
1 polymer ?
#
loop_
_entity_poly.entity_id
_entity_poly.type
_entity_poly.pdbx_seq_one_letter_code
_entity_poly.pdbx_strand_id
1 'polypeptide(L)'
;SKIMDAWEKGNVDYDVLGSSYYPFWSTSWKANTPASLKKVQDYAASRGKLFVVTETAWTNSLEDADGTPNSIGKSDDTSANEVGPQGQVNMLTDLYKTVLSQDNGLGAFYWEGAWIPVRAGWTNWEYNKKVADEYGTGWASAGANGYFSKYKMYYDGKPAWGGSSWDNQGFFDDRGYVLDSLRFYKDAVSSNEKYSRVVVSLCDKENNVLEYRVVKVAPGKSMTYTLPDIKGYTKEKDAIEITGTNDELSKVSVIYNKDI
;
A
#
# COMPACT_ATOMS: atom_id res chain seq x y z
N SER A 1 -11.72 -3.43 16.10
CA SER A 1 -10.64 -4.29 16.65
C SER A 1 -10.19 -3.70 17.99
N LYS A 2 -9.49 -4.50 18.83
CA LYS A 2 -9.01 -4.03 20.15
C LYS A 2 -8.15 -2.73 20.05
N ILE A 3 -7.36 -2.60 18.98
CA ILE A 3 -6.54 -1.41 18.72
C ILE A 3 -7.44 -0.21 18.40
N MET A 4 -8.36 -0.37 17.46
CA MET A 4 -9.29 0.70 17.05
C MET A 4 -10.20 1.13 18.21
N ASP A 5 -10.67 0.18 19.03
CA ASP A 5 -11.46 0.46 20.22
C ASP A 5 -10.65 1.23 21.28
N ALA A 6 -9.34 0.95 21.38
CA ALA A 6 -8.44 1.69 22.27
C ALA A 6 -8.18 3.12 21.76
N TRP A 7 -8.02 3.31 20.47
CA TRP A 7 -7.88 4.64 19.87
C TRP A 7 -9.12 5.50 20.10
N GLU A 8 -10.30 4.91 19.89
CA GLU A 8 -11.57 5.58 20.14
C GLU A 8 -11.72 6.03 21.61
N LYS A 9 -11.40 5.11 22.56
CA LYS A 9 -11.40 5.44 24.00
C LYS A 9 -10.37 6.48 24.39
N GLY A 10 -9.23 6.50 23.69
CA GLY A 10 -8.14 7.47 23.90
C GLY A 10 -8.32 8.79 23.17
N ASN A 11 -9.42 8.97 22.43
CA ASN A 11 -9.65 10.13 21.56
C ASN A 11 -8.45 10.42 20.64
N VAL A 12 -7.88 9.35 20.04
CA VAL A 12 -6.77 9.49 19.09
C VAL A 12 -7.31 10.18 17.83
N ASP A 13 -6.77 11.35 17.52
CA ASP A 13 -7.07 12.05 16.28
C ASP A 13 -6.22 11.54 15.12
N TYR A 14 -6.85 11.29 13.98
CA TYR A 14 -6.20 10.89 12.75
C TYR A 14 -7.10 11.19 11.55
N ASP A 15 -6.51 11.41 10.39
CA ASP A 15 -7.22 11.69 9.14
C ASP A 15 -7.34 10.46 8.25
N VAL A 16 -6.32 9.62 8.27
CA VAL A 16 -6.20 8.44 7.41
C VAL A 16 -5.93 7.21 8.26
N LEU A 17 -6.74 6.19 8.09
CA LEU A 17 -6.48 4.86 8.65
C LEU A 17 -5.66 4.05 7.64
N GLY A 18 -4.48 3.62 8.04
CA GLY A 18 -3.62 2.73 7.28
C GLY A 18 -3.72 1.28 7.73
N SER A 19 -3.61 0.34 6.81
CA SER A 19 -3.52 -1.09 7.12
C SER A 19 -2.63 -1.81 6.13
N SER A 20 -1.75 -2.70 6.60
CA SER A 20 -1.04 -3.64 5.75
C SER A 20 -1.99 -4.73 5.26
N TYR A 21 -1.82 -5.18 4.02
CA TYR A 21 -2.62 -6.23 3.39
C TYR A 21 -1.74 -7.14 2.54
N TYR A 22 -1.60 -8.39 2.98
CA TYR A 22 -0.80 -9.41 2.29
C TYR A 22 -1.65 -10.66 2.06
N PRO A 23 -2.18 -10.89 0.85
CA PRO A 23 -3.14 -11.95 0.58
C PRO A 23 -2.59 -13.36 0.82
N PHE A 24 -1.29 -13.59 0.75
CA PHE A 24 -0.67 -14.89 1.03
C PHE A 24 -0.80 -15.34 2.50
N TRP A 25 -1.01 -14.40 3.43
CA TRP A 25 -1.27 -14.73 4.82
C TRP A 25 -2.75 -15.04 5.12
N SER A 26 -3.62 -14.98 4.12
CA SER A 26 -5.06 -15.23 4.29
C SER A 26 -5.37 -16.65 4.73
N THR A 27 -4.64 -17.63 4.23
CA THR A 27 -4.84 -19.06 4.50
C THR A 27 -4.34 -19.44 5.87
N SER A 28 -3.13 -19.02 6.26
CA SER A 28 -2.50 -19.34 7.53
C SER A 28 -3.15 -18.61 8.70
N TRP A 29 -3.54 -17.35 8.52
CA TRP A 29 -3.97 -16.47 9.60
C TRP A 29 -5.45 -16.08 9.48
N LYS A 30 -6.12 -16.38 8.39
CA LYS A 30 -7.53 -16.02 8.08
C LYS A 30 -7.82 -14.52 8.29
N ALA A 31 -6.78 -13.69 8.24
CA ALA A 31 -6.84 -12.26 8.56
C ALA A 31 -6.75 -11.36 7.33
N ASN A 32 -5.91 -11.71 6.35
CA ASN A 32 -5.68 -10.89 5.16
C ASN A 32 -6.58 -11.31 4.00
N THR A 33 -7.88 -11.19 4.18
CA THR A 33 -8.88 -11.45 3.15
C THR A 33 -9.50 -10.13 2.67
N PRO A 34 -10.04 -10.05 1.43
CA PRO A 34 -10.78 -8.88 0.97
C PRO A 34 -11.89 -8.46 1.94
N ALA A 35 -12.57 -9.41 2.56
CA ALA A 35 -13.60 -9.15 3.55
C ALA A 35 -13.04 -8.52 4.85
N SER A 36 -11.87 -8.93 5.29
CA SER A 36 -11.23 -8.33 6.47
C SER A 36 -10.70 -6.92 6.15
N LEU A 37 -10.14 -6.73 4.96
CA LEU A 37 -9.72 -5.41 4.48
C LEU A 37 -10.91 -4.45 4.44
N LYS A 38 -12.03 -4.91 3.84
CA LYS A 38 -13.26 -4.12 3.78
C LYS A 38 -13.76 -3.71 5.16
N LYS A 39 -13.71 -4.58 6.16
CA LYS A 39 -14.13 -4.24 7.54
C LYS A 39 -13.29 -3.10 8.14
N VAL A 40 -12.00 -3.06 7.86
CA VAL A 40 -11.12 -1.98 8.33
C VAL A 40 -11.46 -0.68 7.61
N GLN A 41 -11.71 -0.75 6.31
CA GLN A 41 -12.13 0.41 5.52
C GLN A 41 -13.50 0.93 5.95
N ASP A 42 -14.49 0.04 6.20
CA ASP A 42 -15.81 0.40 6.70
C ASP A 42 -15.72 1.08 8.09
N TYR A 43 -14.79 0.64 8.94
CA TYR A 43 -14.54 1.30 10.22
C TYR A 43 -14.06 2.75 10.03
N ALA A 44 -13.11 2.99 9.12
CA ALA A 44 -12.67 4.34 8.78
C ALA A 44 -13.82 5.19 8.22
N ALA A 45 -14.58 4.63 7.26
CA ALA A 45 -15.72 5.30 6.64
C ALA A 45 -16.78 5.72 7.65
N SER A 46 -17.11 4.84 8.61
CA SER A 46 -18.11 5.14 9.67
C SER A 46 -17.71 6.29 10.60
N ARG A 47 -16.47 6.75 10.52
CA ARG A 47 -15.90 7.87 11.30
C ARG A 47 -15.51 9.06 10.42
N GLY A 48 -15.93 9.06 9.16
CA GLY A 48 -15.58 10.11 8.20
C GLY A 48 -14.09 10.17 7.85
N LYS A 49 -13.35 9.07 8.05
CA LYS A 49 -11.90 9.01 7.83
C LYS A 49 -11.54 8.34 6.51
N LEU A 50 -10.42 8.75 5.92
CA LEU A 50 -9.86 8.14 4.72
C LEU A 50 -9.19 6.80 5.06
N PHE A 51 -8.98 5.98 4.03
CA PHE A 51 -8.35 4.68 4.15
C PHE A 51 -7.29 4.46 3.08
N VAL A 52 -6.17 3.86 3.46
CA VAL A 52 -5.10 3.47 2.55
C VAL A 52 -4.53 2.10 2.94
N VAL A 53 -4.17 1.29 1.96
CA VAL A 53 -3.31 0.14 2.22
C VAL A 53 -1.86 0.62 2.26
N THR A 54 -1.23 0.54 3.43
CA THR A 54 0.12 1.05 3.66
C THR A 54 1.21 0.12 3.17
N GLU A 55 0.89 -1.18 3.07
CA GLU A 55 1.81 -2.20 2.59
C GLU A 55 1.06 -3.32 1.90
N THR A 56 1.57 -3.75 0.75
CA THR A 56 1.14 -4.96 0.06
C THR A 56 2.26 -5.47 -0.83
N ALA A 57 2.30 -6.77 -1.08
CA ALA A 57 3.19 -7.36 -2.06
C ALA A 57 2.65 -8.72 -2.53
N TRP A 58 3.18 -9.22 -3.64
CA TRP A 58 2.97 -10.57 -4.13
C TRP A 58 4.22 -11.13 -4.78
N THR A 59 4.43 -12.43 -4.66
CA THR A 59 5.64 -13.07 -5.13
C THR A 59 5.70 -13.17 -6.66
N ASN A 60 6.86 -12.85 -7.22
CA ASN A 60 7.17 -13.02 -8.63
C ASN A 60 7.82 -14.39 -8.92
N SER A 61 8.39 -15.05 -7.91
CA SER A 61 9.07 -16.33 -8.01
C SER A 61 9.06 -17.03 -6.64
N LEU A 62 9.14 -18.37 -6.63
CA LEU A 62 9.35 -19.16 -5.40
C LEU A 62 10.81 -19.57 -5.22
N GLU A 63 11.69 -19.17 -6.13
CA GLU A 63 13.12 -19.45 -6.01
C GLU A 63 13.77 -18.47 -5.00
N ASP A 64 14.71 -19.00 -4.24
CA ASP A 64 15.56 -18.23 -3.33
C ASP A 64 16.81 -17.79 -4.11
N ALA A 65 16.92 -16.52 -4.39
CA ALA A 65 18.01 -15.99 -5.21
C ALA A 65 19.20 -15.48 -4.40
N ASP A 66 19.06 -15.31 -3.11
CA ASP A 66 20.10 -14.71 -2.28
C ASP A 66 20.56 -15.57 -1.09
N GLY A 67 19.96 -16.73 -0.89
CA GLY A 67 20.30 -17.68 0.19
C GLY A 67 19.64 -17.34 1.53
N THR A 68 18.75 -16.34 1.57
CA THR A 68 17.92 -16.03 2.72
C THR A 68 16.50 -16.51 2.47
N PRO A 69 15.97 -17.42 3.30
CA PRO A 69 14.65 -18.00 3.04
C PRO A 69 13.57 -16.95 2.82
N ASN A 70 12.85 -17.08 1.72
CA ASN A 70 11.78 -16.15 1.36
C ASN A 70 10.57 -16.24 2.28
N SER A 71 9.89 -15.11 2.52
CA SER A 71 8.61 -15.06 3.24
C SER A 71 7.51 -15.84 2.53
N ILE A 72 7.59 -15.93 1.19
CA ILE A 72 6.77 -16.81 0.36
C ILE A 72 7.71 -17.73 -0.40
N GLY A 73 7.82 -18.96 0.02
CA GLY A 73 8.65 -19.99 -0.59
C GLY A 73 7.81 -21.15 -1.16
N LYS A 74 8.49 -22.20 -1.60
CA LYS A 74 7.87 -23.37 -2.25
C LYS A 74 6.86 -24.13 -1.39
N SER A 75 6.94 -24.01 -0.06
CA SER A 75 6.02 -24.67 0.88
C SER A 75 4.81 -23.82 1.25
N ASP A 76 4.75 -22.58 0.81
CA ASP A 76 3.69 -21.66 1.19
C ASP A 76 2.48 -21.76 0.26
N ASP A 77 1.32 -21.38 0.79
CA ASP A 77 0.09 -21.38 0.02
C ASP A 77 -0.01 -20.11 -0.85
N THR A 78 0.15 -20.32 -2.15
CA THR A 78 0.03 -19.28 -3.17
C THR A 78 -1.28 -19.34 -3.94
N SER A 79 -2.30 -20.02 -3.41
CA SER A 79 -3.59 -20.20 -4.11
C SER A 79 -4.39 -18.90 -4.31
N ALA A 80 -4.06 -17.83 -3.61
CA ALA A 80 -4.75 -16.55 -3.76
C ALA A 80 -4.54 -15.90 -5.14
N ASN A 81 -3.35 -16.07 -5.73
CA ASN A 81 -3.00 -15.62 -7.08
C ASN A 81 -1.92 -16.54 -7.64
N GLU A 82 -1.74 -16.56 -8.96
CA GLU A 82 -0.61 -17.26 -9.55
C GLU A 82 0.73 -16.63 -9.13
N VAL A 83 1.77 -17.44 -9.08
CA VAL A 83 3.15 -16.97 -8.85
C VAL A 83 3.69 -16.37 -10.15
N GLY A 84 4.22 -15.17 -10.06
CA GLY A 84 4.81 -14.51 -11.22
C GLY A 84 4.32 -13.07 -11.44
N PRO A 85 4.85 -12.38 -12.46
CA PRO A 85 4.48 -11.02 -12.78
C PRO A 85 2.98 -10.82 -13.02
N GLN A 86 2.31 -11.79 -13.67
CA GLN A 86 0.87 -11.70 -13.89
C GLN A 86 0.09 -11.80 -12.57
N GLY A 87 0.53 -12.65 -11.64
CA GLY A 87 -0.07 -12.73 -10.31
C GLY A 87 0.07 -11.45 -9.52
N GLN A 88 1.20 -10.74 -9.66
CA GLN A 88 1.37 -9.40 -9.08
C GLN A 88 0.34 -8.41 -9.66
N VAL A 89 0.14 -8.43 -10.98
CA VAL A 89 -0.87 -7.59 -11.65
C VAL A 89 -2.29 -7.93 -11.18
N ASN A 90 -2.62 -9.22 -11.09
CA ASN A 90 -3.94 -9.68 -10.66
C ASN A 90 -4.22 -9.25 -9.23
N MET A 91 -3.28 -9.47 -8.33
CA MET A 91 -3.37 -9.06 -6.92
C MET A 91 -3.57 -7.56 -6.77
N LEU A 92 -2.76 -6.75 -7.46
CA LEU A 92 -2.89 -5.29 -7.44
C LEU A 92 -4.24 -4.83 -8.00
N THR A 93 -4.67 -5.44 -9.11
CA THR A 93 -5.96 -5.12 -9.73
C THR A 93 -7.12 -5.34 -8.76
N ASP A 94 -7.16 -6.48 -8.09
CA ASP A 94 -8.21 -6.82 -7.15
C ASP A 94 -8.15 -5.96 -5.88
N LEU A 95 -6.94 -5.66 -5.41
CA LEU A 95 -6.73 -4.76 -4.27
C LEU A 95 -7.24 -3.36 -4.57
N TYR A 96 -6.81 -2.76 -5.69
CA TYR A 96 -7.25 -1.42 -6.06
C TYR A 96 -8.74 -1.35 -6.33
N LYS A 97 -9.33 -2.35 -6.99
CA LYS A 97 -10.79 -2.45 -7.13
C LYS A 97 -11.50 -2.47 -5.79
N THR A 98 -10.97 -3.23 -4.83
CA THR A 98 -11.55 -3.33 -3.47
C THR A 98 -11.48 -1.99 -2.75
N VAL A 99 -10.29 -1.39 -2.67
CA VAL A 99 -10.07 -0.14 -1.93
C VAL A 99 -10.82 1.02 -2.57
N LEU A 100 -10.80 1.13 -3.89
CA LEU A 100 -11.44 2.24 -4.62
C LEU A 100 -12.94 2.04 -4.85
N SER A 101 -13.52 0.92 -4.42
CA SER A 101 -14.97 0.71 -4.46
C SER A 101 -15.74 1.58 -3.46
N GLN A 102 -15.05 2.19 -2.50
CA GLN A 102 -15.62 3.09 -1.50
C GLN A 102 -15.00 4.48 -1.62
N ASP A 103 -15.79 5.52 -1.32
CA ASP A 103 -15.40 6.92 -1.49
C ASP A 103 -14.30 7.39 -0.54
N ASN A 104 -14.01 6.62 0.51
CA ASN A 104 -12.92 6.92 1.44
C ASN A 104 -11.59 6.23 1.09
N GLY A 105 -11.53 5.44 0.01
CA GLY A 105 -10.35 4.70 -0.39
C GLY A 105 -9.34 5.55 -1.18
N LEU A 106 -8.09 5.59 -0.76
CA LEU A 106 -7.01 6.33 -1.43
C LEU A 106 -6.19 5.46 -2.39
N GLY A 107 -6.05 4.16 -2.11
CA GLY A 107 -5.23 3.25 -2.88
C GLY A 107 -4.30 2.40 -2.01
N ALA A 108 -3.14 2.03 -2.54
CA ALA A 108 -2.18 1.17 -1.85
C ALA A 108 -0.74 1.55 -2.16
N PHE A 109 0.16 1.29 -1.20
CA PHE A 109 1.61 1.30 -1.38
C PHE A 109 2.13 -0.12 -1.54
N TYR A 110 2.94 -0.35 -2.57
CA TYR A 110 3.64 -1.62 -2.73
C TYR A 110 4.88 -1.64 -1.83
N TRP A 111 5.04 -2.73 -1.07
CA TRP A 111 6.15 -2.88 -0.15
C TRP A 111 7.39 -3.35 -0.89
N GLU A 112 8.50 -2.60 -0.74
CA GLU A 112 9.82 -2.97 -1.25
C GLU A 112 9.85 -3.37 -2.74
N GLY A 113 9.06 -2.67 -3.57
CA GLY A 113 8.91 -3.00 -5.00
C GLY A 113 10.21 -2.92 -5.81
N ALA A 114 11.21 -2.16 -5.34
CA ALA A 114 12.52 -2.03 -5.97
C ALA A 114 13.59 -2.93 -5.31
N TRP A 115 13.21 -3.85 -4.45
CA TRP A 115 14.15 -4.74 -3.79
C TRP A 115 14.64 -5.80 -4.76
N ILE A 116 15.95 -5.78 -5.02
CA ILE A 116 16.62 -6.69 -5.97
C ILE A 116 17.47 -7.68 -5.17
N PRO A 117 17.36 -8.98 -5.44
CA PRO A 117 18.23 -9.98 -4.83
C PRO A 117 19.69 -9.69 -5.11
N VAL A 118 20.53 -9.72 -4.09
CA VAL A 118 21.96 -9.41 -4.22
C VAL A 118 22.84 -10.66 -4.17
N ARG A 119 22.25 -11.85 -4.23
CA ARG A 119 22.98 -13.13 -4.12
C ARG A 119 23.90 -13.15 -2.90
N ALA A 120 23.34 -12.87 -1.74
CA ALA A 120 24.04 -12.64 -0.49
C ALA A 120 24.69 -13.88 0.09
N GLY A 121 25.15 -14.84 -0.52
CA GLY A 121 25.94 -15.92 0.00
C GLY A 121 27.36 -15.48 0.35
N TRP A 122 28.05 -16.23 1.18
CA TRP A 122 29.43 -15.95 1.59
C TRP A 122 30.37 -15.68 0.41
N THR A 123 30.25 -16.45 -0.66
CA THR A 123 31.10 -16.34 -1.86
C THR A 123 30.84 -15.05 -2.64
N ASN A 124 29.69 -14.43 -2.49
CA ASN A 124 29.30 -13.22 -3.20
C ASN A 124 29.42 -11.95 -2.33
N TRP A 125 29.78 -12.09 -1.05
CA TRP A 125 29.71 -11.00 -0.11
C TRP A 125 30.52 -9.76 -0.51
N GLU A 126 31.76 -9.94 -0.95
CA GLU A 126 32.60 -8.80 -1.37
C GLU A 126 32.07 -8.13 -2.63
N TYR A 127 31.51 -8.89 -3.56
CA TYR A 127 30.83 -8.33 -4.72
C TYR A 127 29.57 -7.58 -4.33
N ASN A 128 28.75 -8.15 -3.47
CA ASN A 128 27.52 -7.53 -3.02
C ASN A 128 27.75 -6.23 -2.25
N LYS A 129 28.78 -6.17 -1.40
CA LYS A 129 29.20 -4.92 -0.73
C LYS A 129 29.53 -3.83 -1.75
N LYS A 130 30.34 -4.17 -2.75
CA LYS A 130 30.70 -3.22 -3.80
C LYS A 130 29.49 -2.71 -4.57
N VAL A 131 28.56 -3.60 -4.93
CA VAL A 131 27.31 -3.23 -5.61
C VAL A 131 26.44 -2.33 -4.73
N ALA A 132 26.30 -2.65 -3.45
CA ALA A 132 25.54 -1.84 -2.51
C ALA A 132 26.15 -0.44 -2.31
N ASP A 133 27.48 -0.33 -2.23
CA ASP A 133 28.19 0.93 -2.12
C ASP A 133 28.03 1.80 -3.37
N GLU A 134 28.03 1.19 -4.56
CA GLU A 134 27.94 1.89 -5.85
C GLU A 134 26.49 2.29 -6.19
N TYR A 135 25.54 1.41 -5.97
CA TYR A 135 24.14 1.58 -6.42
C TYR A 135 23.14 1.75 -5.30
N GLY A 136 23.54 1.53 -4.04
CA GLY A 136 22.66 1.69 -2.89
C GLY A 136 21.53 0.67 -2.80
N THR A 137 21.67 -0.50 -3.45
CA THR A 137 20.63 -1.53 -3.49
C THR A 137 20.98 -2.76 -2.64
N GLY A 138 19.96 -3.43 -2.13
CA GLY A 138 20.04 -4.73 -1.50
C GLY A 138 20.59 -4.72 -0.07
N TRP A 139 20.75 -5.91 0.47
CA TRP A 139 21.12 -6.15 1.86
C TRP A 139 22.62 -6.37 2.09
N ALA A 140 23.45 -6.13 1.11
CA ALA A 140 24.90 -6.29 1.21
C ALA A 140 25.59 -5.09 1.93
N SER A 141 24.97 -4.55 2.96
CA SER A 141 25.46 -3.42 3.75
C SER A 141 25.99 -3.87 5.12
N ALA A 142 26.61 -2.95 5.85
CA ALA A 142 27.00 -3.19 7.24
C ALA A 142 25.82 -3.60 8.14
N GLY A 143 24.61 -3.15 7.83
CA GLY A 143 23.38 -3.57 8.50
C GLY A 143 23.08 -5.07 8.34
N ALA A 144 23.40 -5.64 7.20
CA ALA A 144 23.25 -7.06 6.94
C ALA A 144 24.14 -7.95 7.82
N ASN A 145 25.32 -7.46 8.19
CA ASN A 145 26.18 -8.14 9.16
C ASN A 145 25.49 -8.34 10.52
N GLY A 146 24.78 -7.32 10.99
CA GLY A 146 24.00 -7.41 12.24
C GLY A 146 22.89 -8.43 12.14
N TYR A 147 22.24 -8.51 10.98
CA TYR A 147 21.18 -9.49 10.73
C TYR A 147 21.73 -10.93 10.76
N PHE A 148 22.82 -11.20 10.06
CA PHE A 148 23.50 -12.49 10.13
C PHE A 148 23.85 -12.90 11.57
N SER A 149 24.50 -12.01 12.32
CA SER A 149 24.92 -12.27 13.70
C SER A 149 23.74 -12.64 14.59
N LYS A 150 22.57 -12.02 14.36
CA LYS A 150 21.35 -12.30 15.12
C LYS A 150 20.70 -13.63 14.76
N TYR A 151 20.62 -13.96 13.47
CA TYR A 151 19.86 -15.11 12.98
C TYR A 151 20.72 -16.31 12.58
N LYS A 152 22.07 -16.18 12.65
CA LYS A 152 23.03 -17.26 12.34
C LYS A 152 22.77 -17.93 11.00
N MET A 153 22.64 -17.12 9.98
CA MET A 153 22.34 -17.59 8.64
C MET A 153 23.56 -18.24 7.97
N TYR A 154 23.35 -19.30 7.20
CA TYR A 154 24.39 -20.02 6.49
C TYR A 154 23.97 -20.30 5.05
N TYR A 155 24.93 -20.20 4.15
CA TYR A 155 24.81 -20.60 2.77
C TYR A 155 25.97 -21.54 2.40
N ASP A 156 25.67 -22.70 1.85
CA ASP A 156 26.68 -23.72 1.54
C ASP A 156 27.64 -24.03 2.70
N GLY A 157 27.10 -24.16 3.89
CA GLY A 157 27.86 -24.43 5.12
C GLY A 157 28.73 -23.29 5.61
N LYS A 158 28.69 -22.12 5.00
CA LYS A 158 29.44 -20.91 5.40
C LYS A 158 28.49 -19.82 5.90
N PRO A 159 28.97 -18.92 6.77
CA PRO A 159 28.19 -17.77 7.16
C PRO A 159 27.70 -16.98 5.93
N ALA A 160 26.38 -16.73 5.85
CA ALA A 160 25.79 -15.86 4.86
C ALA A 160 25.60 -14.44 5.42
N TRP A 161 25.78 -13.46 4.58
CA TRP A 161 25.68 -12.05 4.95
C TRP A 161 24.65 -11.38 4.06
N GLY A 162 23.67 -10.73 4.69
CA GLY A 162 22.62 -10.06 3.94
C GLY A 162 21.59 -11.02 3.38
N GLY A 163 20.99 -10.62 2.29
CA GLY A 163 19.82 -11.26 1.74
C GLY A 163 18.52 -10.76 2.36
N SER A 164 17.42 -11.02 1.68
CA SER A 164 16.11 -10.57 2.08
C SER A 164 15.07 -11.66 1.90
N SER A 165 14.22 -11.83 2.90
CA SER A 165 13.05 -12.69 2.77
C SER A 165 11.94 -12.10 1.87
N TRP A 166 12.15 -10.92 1.28
CA TRP A 166 11.19 -10.18 0.44
C TRP A 166 11.67 -9.96 -0.99
N ASP A 167 12.86 -10.39 -1.34
CA ASP A 167 13.50 -10.15 -2.63
C ASP A 167 12.74 -10.76 -3.80
N ASN A 168 12.00 -11.83 -3.58
CA ASN A 168 11.14 -12.47 -4.58
C ASN A 168 9.77 -11.80 -4.75
N GLN A 169 9.54 -10.65 -4.14
CA GLN A 169 8.28 -9.91 -4.20
C GLN A 169 8.41 -8.55 -4.88
N GLY A 170 9.62 -8.12 -5.24
CA GLY A 170 9.87 -6.90 -5.99
C GLY A 170 9.37 -6.94 -7.43
N PHE A 171 9.54 -5.83 -8.14
CA PHE A 171 9.24 -5.71 -9.58
C PHE A 171 10.46 -5.94 -10.46
N PHE A 172 11.44 -6.65 -9.93
CA PHE A 172 12.69 -6.99 -10.63
C PHE A 172 12.99 -8.49 -10.44
N ASP A 173 13.63 -9.08 -11.43
CA ASP A 173 14.12 -10.47 -11.32
C ASP A 173 15.44 -10.53 -10.51
N ASP A 174 15.95 -11.74 -10.30
CA ASP A 174 17.19 -12.01 -9.56
C ASP A 174 18.47 -11.48 -10.25
N ARG A 175 18.33 -10.94 -11.45
CA ARG A 175 19.42 -10.31 -12.22
C ARG A 175 19.26 -8.78 -12.29
N GLY A 176 18.20 -8.25 -11.68
CA GLY A 176 17.89 -6.82 -11.68
C GLY A 176 17.16 -6.33 -12.93
N TYR A 177 16.63 -7.20 -13.77
CA TYR A 177 15.79 -6.79 -14.89
C TYR A 177 14.37 -6.53 -14.41
N VAL A 178 13.79 -5.44 -14.91
CA VAL A 178 12.42 -5.05 -14.58
C VAL A 178 11.42 -6.08 -15.11
N LEU A 179 10.47 -6.44 -14.26
CA LEU A 179 9.35 -7.33 -14.61
C LEU A 179 8.22 -6.51 -15.25
N ASP A 180 7.45 -7.15 -16.13
CA ASP A 180 6.31 -6.51 -16.80
C ASP A 180 5.24 -6.04 -15.81
N SER A 181 5.16 -6.63 -14.62
CA SER A 181 4.25 -6.23 -13.56
C SER A 181 4.43 -4.78 -13.07
N LEU A 182 5.64 -4.20 -13.19
CA LEU A 182 5.87 -2.79 -12.86
C LEU A 182 5.03 -1.86 -13.74
N ARG A 183 4.68 -2.29 -14.97
CA ARG A 183 3.83 -1.52 -15.89
C ARG A 183 2.40 -1.33 -15.38
N PHE A 184 1.97 -2.12 -14.38
CA PHE A 184 0.64 -2.00 -13.77
C PHE A 184 0.28 -0.54 -13.47
N TYR A 185 1.18 0.21 -12.85
CA TYR A 185 0.92 1.60 -12.48
C TYR A 185 0.73 2.49 -13.70
N LYS A 186 1.56 2.32 -14.74
CA LYS A 186 1.42 3.06 -16.00
C LYS A 186 0.12 2.69 -16.72
N ASP A 187 -0.18 1.40 -16.80
CA ASP A 187 -1.33 0.90 -17.54
C ASP A 187 -2.64 1.24 -16.81
N ALA A 188 -2.66 1.20 -15.48
CA ALA A 188 -3.80 1.62 -14.67
C ALA A 188 -4.12 3.12 -14.86
N VAL A 189 -3.10 3.97 -14.98
CA VAL A 189 -3.29 5.42 -15.25
C VAL A 189 -3.66 5.67 -16.72
N SER A 190 -3.19 4.82 -17.63
CA SER A 190 -3.42 4.95 -19.08
C SER A 190 -4.76 4.39 -19.54
N SER A 191 -5.50 3.69 -18.67
CA SER A 191 -6.84 3.20 -19.01
C SER A 191 -7.75 4.36 -19.41
N ASN A 192 -8.68 4.12 -20.36
CA ASN A 192 -9.54 5.14 -20.95
C ASN A 192 -10.46 5.88 -19.95
N GLU A 193 -10.52 5.42 -18.72
CA GLU A 193 -11.27 6.05 -17.64
C GLU A 193 -10.29 6.76 -16.70
N LYS A 194 -9.78 7.89 -17.13
CA LYS A 194 -9.02 8.77 -16.25
C LYS A 194 -9.98 9.49 -15.30
N TYR A 195 -9.74 9.34 -14.00
CA TYR A 195 -10.42 10.12 -12.97
C TYR A 195 -9.41 10.96 -12.23
N SER A 196 -9.75 12.23 -12.00
CA SER A 196 -9.18 12.99 -10.91
C SER A 196 -9.93 12.61 -9.64
N ARG A 197 -9.22 12.24 -8.59
CA ARG A 197 -9.79 12.10 -7.26
C ARG A 197 -9.65 13.41 -6.52
N VAL A 198 -10.78 13.91 -6.05
CA VAL A 198 -10.82 15.16 -5.28
C VAL A 198 -11.14 14.82 -3.84
N VAL A 199 -10.21 15.08 -2.94
CA VAL A 199 -10.44 14.97 -1.50
C VAL A 199 -11.20 16.20 -1.04
N VAL A 200 -12.44 16.02 -0.61
CA VAL A 200 -13.27 17.05 -0.01
C VAL A 200 -13.09 16.99 1.50
N SER A 201 -12.42 17.98 2.06
CA SER A 201 -12.25 18.15 3.49
C SER A 201 -13.40 19.00 4.02
N LEU A 202 -14.24 18.42 4.89
CA LEU A 202 -15.34 19.11 5.55
C LEU A 202 -14.82 19.62 6.89
N CYS A 203 -14.68 20.94 7.03
CA CYS A 203 -13.97 21.57 8.14
C CYS A 203 -14.88 22.46 8.96
N ASP A 204 -14.51 22.70 10.22
CA ASP A 204 -15.07 23.80 11.01
C ASP A 204 -14.42 25.16 10.66
N LYS A 205 -14.86 26.24 11.31
CA LYS A 205 -14.30 27.57 11.08
C LYS A 205 -12.85 27.75 11.49
N GLU A 206 -12.36 26.92 12.38
CA GLU A 206 -10.97 26.88 12.84
C GLU A 206 -10.10 26.01 11.92
N ASN A 207 -10.65 25.49 10.79
CA ASN A 207 -10.04 24.56 9.86
C ASN A 207 -9.74 23.17 10.44
N ASN A 208 -10.36 22.77 11.54
CA ASN A 208 -10.29 21.37 11.98
C ASN A 208 -11.16 20.52 11.05
N VAL A 209 -10.61 19.41 10.57
CA VAL A 209 -11.33 18.53 9.67
C VAL A 209 -12.32 17.69 10.47
N LEU A 210 -13.60 17.77 10.11
CA LEU A 210 -14.68 16.98 10.68
C LEU A 210 -14.81 15.64 9.99
N GLU A 211 -14.77 15.67 8.64
CA GLU A 211 -14.86 14.48 7.79
C GLU A 211 -14.13 14.67 6.47
N TYR A 212 -13.73 13.56 5.85
CA TYR A 212 -13.21 13.52 4.49
C TYR A 212 -14.16 12.78 3.55
N ARG A 213 -14.21 13.21 2.29
CA ARG A 213 -14.84 12.48 1.19
C ARG A 213 -13.91 12.45 -0.01
N VAL A 214 -13.98 11.39 -0.80
CA VAL A 214 -13.25 11.29 -2.06
C VAL A 214 -14.25 11.23 -3.20
N VAL A 215 -14.19 12.21 -4.07
CA VAL A 215 -15.07 12.33 -5.23
C VAL A 215 -14.27 12.08 -6.50
N LYS A 216 -14.80 11.26 -7.40
CA LYS A 216 -14.17 10.95 -8.70
C LYS A 216 -14.77 11.84 -9.77
N VAL A 217 -13.94 12.62 -10.45
CA VAL A 217 -14.37 13.52 -11.53
C VAL A 217 -13.44 13.35 -12.72
N ALA A 218 -13.99 13.21 -13.92
CA ALA A 218 -13.15 13.15 -15.12
C ALA A 218 -12.36 14.45 -15.30
N PRO A 219 -11.08 14.41 -15.71
CA PRO A 219 -10.27 15.60 -15.93
C PRO A 219 -10.97 16.59 -16.87
N GLY A 220 -10.99 17.86 -16.47
CA GLY A 220 -11.64 18.93 -17.22
C GLY A 220 -13.17 18.89 -17.22
N LYS A 221 -13.79 17.98 -16.48
CA LYS A 221 -15.23 17.95 -16.26
C LYS A 221 -15.57 18.49 -14.87
N SER A 222 -16.77 19.04 -14.75
CA SER A 222 -17.31 19.48 -13.47
C SER A 222 -18.52 18.65 -13.09
N MET A 223 -18.73 18.48 -11.79
CA MET A 223 -19.94 17.88 -11.23
C MET A 223 -20.39 18.64 -10.01
N THR A 224 -21.68 18.65 -9.77
CA THR A 224 -22.26 19.15 -8.53
C THR A 224 -22.17 18.07 -7.46
N TYR A 225 -21.48 18.35 -6.37
CA TYR A 225 -21.36 17.44 -5.21
C TYR A 225 -22.24 17.95 -4.07
N THR A 226 -23.24 17.16 -3.71
CA THR A 226 -24.14 17.46 -2.57
C THR A 226 -23.39 17.20 -1.27
N LEU A 227 -23.33 18.23 -0.42
CA LEU A 227 -22.66 18.18 0.86
C LEU A 227 -23.46 17.35 1.88
N PRO A 228 -22.83 16.43 2.61
CA PRO A 228 -23.52 15.64 3.63
C PRO A 228 -23.93 16.49 4.82
N ASP A 229 -24.91 16.01 5.58
CA ASP A 229 -25.21 16.57 6.88
C ASP A 229 -24.24 16.03 7.92
N ILE A 230 -23.69 16.91 8.77
CA ILE A 230 -22.81 16.56 9.88
C ILE A 230 -23.50 16.91 11.18
N LYS A 231 -23.65 15.92 12.05
CA LYS A 231 -24.34 16.12 13.34
C LYS A 231 -23.66 17.21 14.19
N GLY A 232 -24.42 18.21 14.60
CA GLY A 232 -23.93 19.34 15.41
C GLY A 232 -23.26 20.46 14.60
N TYR A 233 -23.44 20.42 13.25
CA TYR A 233 -22.92 21.42 12.34
C TYR A 233 -23.91 21.73 11.24
N THR A 234 -23.97 23.00 10.88
CA THR A 234 -24.78 23.52 9.75
C THR A 234 -23.87 23.87 8.58
N LYS A 235 -24.20 23.39 7.39
CA LYS A 235 -23.53 23.72 6.15
C LYS A 235 -24.00 25.06 5.58
N GLU A 236 -23.10 25.85 5.01
CA GLU A 236 -23.44 27.14 4.38
C GLU A 236 -24.05 26.97 3.00
N LYS A 237 -23.81 25.85 2.35
CA LYS A 237 -24.31 25.50 1.01
C LYS A 237 -24.77 24.06 1.00
N ASP A 238 -25.75 23.74 0.18
CA ASP A 238 -26.21 22.36 0.01
C ASP A 238 -25.30 21.56 -0.90
N ALA A 239 -24.61 22.21 -1.81
CA ALA A 239 -23.73 21.59 -2.78
C ALA A 239 -22.58 22.52 -3.21
N ILE A 240 -21.53 21.93 -3.76
CA ILE A 240 -20.41 22.63 -4.40
C ILE A 240 -20.15 22.08 -5.79
N GLU A 241 -19.60 22.90 -6.68
CA GLU A 241 -19.03 22.45 -7.94
C GLU A 241 -17.63 21.91 -7.71
N ILE A 242 -17.35 20.68 -8.20
CA ILE A 242 -16.04 20.07 -8.19
C ILE A 242 -15.60 19.84 -9.63
N THR A 243 -14.43 20.36 -9.98
CA THR A 243 -13.82 20.18 -11.30
C THR A 243 -12.63 19.23 -11.20
N GLY A 244 -12.63 18.19 -12.03
CA GLY A 244 -11.49 17.28 -12.15
C GLY A 244 -10.29 18.03 -12.76
N THR A 245 -9.12 17.86 -12.12
CA THR A 245 -7.85 18.39 -12.60
C THR A 245 -7.11 17.35 -13.44
N ASN A 246 -5.98 17.71 -14.02
CA ASN A 246 -5.08 16.71 -14.64
C ASN A 246 -4.25 15.97 -13.58
N ASP A 247 -4.29 16.42 -12.33
CA ASP A 247 -3.67 15.74 -11.22
C ASP A 247 -4.53 14.55 -10.80
N GLU A 248 -3.90 13.45 -10.44
CA GLU A 248 -4.60 12.24 -9.99
C GLU A 248 -5.30 12.45 -8.64
N LEU A 249 -4.79 13.37 -7.82
CA LEU A 249 -5.33 13.74 -6.53
C LEU A 249 -5.31 15.26 -6.35
N SER A 250 -6.46 15.82 -6.06
CA SER A 250 -6.60 17.24 -5.70
C SER A 250 -7.42 17.40 -4.43
N LYS A 251 -7.46 18.59 -3.85
CA LYS A 251 -8.15 18.88 -2.58
C LYS A 251 -9.06 20.07 -2.70
N VAL A 252 -10.20 20.01 -2.02
CA VAL A 252 -11.10 21.13 -1.78
C VAL A 252 -11.56 21.11 -0.32
N SER A 253 -11.64 22.27 0.31
CA SER A 253 -12.13 22.39 1.68
C SER A 253 -13.48 23.11 1.70
N VAL A 254 -14.39 22.65 2.56
CA VAL A 254 -15.72 23.23 2.77
C VAL A 254 -15.93 23.49 4.25
N ILE A 255 -16.43 24.68 4.59
CA ILE A 255 -16.63 25.10 5.98
C ILE A 255 -18.05 24.78 6.44
N TYR A 256 -18.14 24.24 7.63
CA TYR A 256 -19.34 24.00 8.40
C TYR A 256 -19.34 24.84 9.67
N ASN A 257 -20.51 25.34 10.04
CA ASN A 257 -20.70 26.15 11.25
C ASN A 257 -21.16 25.23 12.38
N LYS A 258 -20.48 25.28 13.52
CA LYS A 258 -20.93 24.56 14.71
C LYS A 258 -22.29 25.12 15.19
N ASP A 259 -23.22 24.23 15.45
CA ASP A 259 -24.51 24.58 16.00
C ASP A 259 -24.33 25.16 17.43
N ILE A 260 -25.11 26.18 17.79
CA ILE A 260 -25.06 26.84 19.09
C ILE A 260 -25.88 26.05 20.12
#